data_a27a094d324a4b7b133b1720b2db84b4
#
_entry.id   a27a094d324a4b7b133b1720b2db84b4
#
_cell.length_a   1.000
_cell.length_b   1.000
_cell.length_c   1.000
_cell.angle_alpha   90.00
_cell.angle_beta   90.00
_cell.angle_gamma   90.00
#
_symmetry.space_group_name_H-M   'P 1'
#
loop_
_entity.id
_entity.type
_entity.pdbx_description
1 polymer ?
#
loop_
_entity_poly.entity_id
_entity_poly.type
_entity_poly.pdbx_seq_one_letter_code
_entity_poly.pdbx_strand_id
1 'polypeptide(L)'
;MNLTVIIPAAGASTRYSASGGLRHKLEEDIAGRAVLYRSLEIFTVRDDVKSIIVAGPHDEAAFDEFREHHGPKIGFYGAKLCRGGQTHRYESVQAALAEVDHDCTHVAIHDAARPCASQRLIDRVLEAAQSHDAVIPAIAVGDTSDTSMLVVEP
;
A
#
# COMPACT_ATOMS: atom_id res chain seq x y z
N MET A 1 13.64 -7.28 12.56
CA MET A 1 12.28 -7.31 12.03
C MET A 1 12.32 -7.89 10.62
N ASN A 2 11.48 -8.86 10.30
CA ASN A 2 11.23 -9.33 8.93
C ASN A 2 9.89 -8.74 8.49
N LEU A 3 9.93 -7.65 7.73
CA LEU A 3 8.74 -6.90 7.32
C LEU A 3 8.34 -7.27 5.90
N THR A 4 7.07 -7.64 5.70
CA THR A 4 6.44 -7.67 4.38
C THR A 4 5.52 -6.46 4.21
N VAL A 5 5.66 -5.75 3.11
CA VAL A 5 4.79 -4.61 2.76
C VAL A 5 3.75 -5.06 1.75
N ILE A 6 2.48 -4.86 2.06
CA ILE A 6 1.35 -5.12 1.16
C ILE A 6 0.85 -3.78 0.61
N ILE A 7 0.77 -3.67 -0.71
CA ILE A 7 0.31 -2.49 -1.42
C ILE A 7 -0.95 -2.83 -2.24
N PRO A 8 -2.17 -2.61 -1.69
CA PRO A 8 -3.39 -2.80 -2.45
C PRO A 8 -3.49 -1.79 -3.60
N ALA A 9 -3.52 -2.29 -4.83
CA ALA A 9 -3.56 -1.50 -6.07
C ALA A 9 -4.79 -1.81 -6.96
N ALA A 10 -5.74 -2.62 -6.46
CA ALA A 10 -6.91 -3.10 -7.21
C ALA A 10 -8.02 -2.05 -7.43
N GLY A 11 -7.92 -0.88 -6.80
CA GLY A 11 -9.01 0.10 -6.79
C GLY A 11 -9.26 0.75 -8.15
N ALA A 12 -10.52 0.75 -8.60
CA ALA A 12 -10.96 1.32 -9.89
C ALA A 12 -10.87 2.86 -10.01
N SER A 13 -10.37 3.56 -8.99
CA SER A 13 -10.18 5.03 -9.00
C SER A 13 -11.43 5.87 -9.32
N THR A 14 -12.63 5.31 -9.11
CA THR A 14 -13.91 5.93 -9.50
C THR A 14 -14.10 7.35 -8.96
N ARG A 15 -13.73 7.60 -7.70
CA ARG A 15 -13.79 8.94 -7.09
C ARG A 15 -12.82 9.92 -7.75
N TYR A 16 -11.64 9.45 -8.12
CA TYR A 16 -10.63 10.26 -8.81
C TYR A 16 -11.07 10.61 -10.23
N SER A 17 -11.57 9.64 -10.99
CA SER A 17 -12.11 9.87 -12.33
C SER A 17 -13.32 10.81 -12.30
N ALA A 18 -14.19 10.70 -11.29
CA ALA A 18 -15.31 11.61 -11.09
C ALA A 18 -14.88 13.05 -10.76
N SER A 19 -13.67 13.26 -10.23
CA SER A 19 -13.10 14.60 -9.98
C SER A 19 -12.31 15.18 -11.16
N GLY A 20 -12.38 14.56 -12.35
CA GLY A 20 -11.74 15.05 -13.58
C GLY A 20 -10.37 14.48 -13.88
N GLY A 21 -9.94 13.44 -13.18
CA GLY A 21 -8.70 12.71 -13.50
C GLY A 21 -8.79 12.03 -14.86
N LEU A 22 -7.85 12.31 -15.75
CA LEU A 22 -7.81 11.78 -17.14
C LEU A 22 -7.18 10.38 -17.22
N ARG A 23 -6.41 9.98 -16.21
CA ARG A 23 -5.72 8.69 -16.11
C ARG A 23 -6.13 7.95 -14.86
N HIS A 24 -5.76 6.70 -14.74
CA HIS A 24 -5.89 5.98 -13.46
C HIS A 24 -4.98 6.66 -12.42
N LYS A 25 -5.49 6.91 -11.20
CA LYS A 25 -4.75 7.66 -10.15
C LYS A 25 -3.34 7.11 -9.84
N LEU A 26 -3.11 5.80 -10.06
CA LEU A 26 -1.82 5.16 -9.86
C LEU A 26 -0.81 5.42 -10.97
N GLU A 27 -1.30 5.87 -12.13
CA GLU A 27 -0.51 6.21 -13.32
C GLU A 27 -0.19 7.71 -13.41
N GLU A 28 -0.78 8.52 -12.52
CA GLU A 28 -0.48 9.95 -12.47
C GLU A 28 1.01 10.17 -12.22
N ASP A 29 1.60 11.09 -12.98
CA ASP A 29 3.02 11.39 -12.90
C ASP A 29 3.32 12.35 -11.74
N ILE A 30 4.25 11.94 -10.89
CA ILE A 30 4.84 12.79 -9.86
C ILE A 30 6.34 12.88 -10.11
N ALA A 31 6.77 14.00 -10.65
CA ALA A 31 8.18 14.28 -10.96
C ALA A 31 8.83 13.15 -11.79
N GLY A 32 8.20 12.80 -12.92
CA GLY A 32 8.70 11.83 -13.87
C GLY A 32 8.46 10.36 -13.54
N ARG A 33 7.62 10.06 -12.54
CA ARG A 33 7.27 8.68 -12.16
C ARG A 33 5.83 8.55 -11.71
N ALA A 34 5.20 7.43 -12.08
CA ALA A 34 3.85 7.14 -11.65
C ALA A 34 3.73 6.98 -10.12
N VAL A 35 2.59 7.39 -9.57
CA VAL A 35 2.25 7.31 -8.14
C VAL A 35 2.53 5.94 -7.55
N LEU A 36 2.15 4.86 -8.24
CA LEU A 36 2.40 3.48 -7.79
C LEU A 36 3.89 3.24 -7.53
N TYR A 37 4.75 3.65 -8.46
CA TYR A 37 6.19 3.40 -8.34
C TYR A 37 6.83 4.27 -7.25
N ARG A 38 6.33 5.50 -7.06
CA ARG A 38 6.74 6.33 -5.93
C ARG A 38 6.40 5.70 -4.59
N SER A 39 5.22 5.06 -4.49
CA SER A 39 4.83 4.33 -3.28
C SER A 39 5.69 3.08 -3.03
N LEU A 40 6.13 2.38 -4.09
CA LEU A 40 7.08 1.26 -3.98
C LEU A 40 8.46 1.74 -3.51
N GLU A 41 8.97 2.82 -4.09
CA GLU A 41 10.31 3.37 -3.77
C GLU A 41 10.50 3.68 -2.29
N ILE A 42 9.44 4.03 -1.57
CA ILE A 42 9.50 4.30 -0.13
C ILE A 42 10.08 3.10 0.65
N PHE A 43 9.77 1.89 0.21
CA PHE A 43 10.11 0.66 0.92
C PHE A 43 11.32 -0.07 0.36
N THR A 44 11.68 0.15 -0.90
CA THR A 44 12.82 -0.53 -1.54
C THR A 44 14.19 -0.13 -1.00
N VAL A 45 14.27 1.00 -0.30
CA VAL A 45 15.52 1.51 0.29
C VAL A 45 15.71 1.05 1.74
N ARG A 46 14.86 0.15 2.24
CA ARG A 46 14.84 -0.25 3.65
C ARG A 46 15.36 -1.66 3.84
N ASP A 47 16.32 -1.83 4.74
CA ASP A 47 16.91 -3.15 5.06
C ASP A 47 15.97 -4.06 5.86
N ASP A 48 15.02 -3.48 6.59
CA ASP A 48 14.01 -4.21 7.38
C ASP A 48 12.87 -4.76 6.52
N VAL A 49 12.68 -4.28 5.28
CA VAL A 49 11.70 -4.81 4.31
C VAL A 49 12.30 -5.98 3.55
N LYS A 50 11.72 -7.17 3.73
CA LYS A 50 12.18 -8.40 3.06
C LYS A 50 11.35 -8.74 1.83
N SER A 51 10.09 -8.34 1.81
CA SER A 51 9.18 -8.58 0.67
C SER A 51 8.22 -7.42 0.49
N ILE A 52 7.88 -7.13 -0.75
CA ILE A 52 6.81 -6.20 -1.12
C ILE A 52 5.84 -6.96 -2.02
N ILE A 53 4.54 -6.92 -1.71
CA ILE A 53 3.50 -7.58 -2.49
C ILE A 53 2.50 -6.52 -2.95
N VAL A 54 2.32 -6.41 -4.25
CA VAL A 54 1.32 -5.54 -4.87
C VAL A 54 0.10 -6.38 -5.23
N ALA A 55 -1.07 -6.05 -4.67
CA ALA A 55 -2.32 -6.71 -5.02
C ALA A 55 -3.03 -5.92 -6.13
N GLY A 56 -3.03 -6.46 -7.34
CA GLY A 56 -3.65 -5.91 -8.54
C GLY A 56 -5.16 -6.19 -8.62
N PRO A 57 -5.81 -5.93 -9.77
CA PRO A 57 -7.22 -6.20 -9.99
C PRO A 57 -7.61 -7.67 -9.73
N HIS A 58 -8.89 -7.90 -9.37
CA HIS A 58 -9.44 -9.25 -9.18
C HIS A 58 -9.81 -9.92 -10.50
N ASP A 59 -10.45 -9.16 -11.40
CA ASP A 59 -10.85 -9.65 -12.71
C ASP A 59 -9.62 -10.12 -13.50
N GLU A 60 -9.76 -11.27 -14.17
CA GLU A 60 -8.63 -11.93 -14.84
C GLU A 60 -8.07 -11.09 -15.99
N ALA A 61 -8.94 -10.54 -16.82
CA ALA A 61 -8.51 -9.73 -17.97
C ALA A 61 -7.88 -8.42 -17.51
N ALA A 62 -8.48 -7.77 -16.51
CA ALA A 62 -7.92 -6.55 -15.91
C ALA A 62 -6.60 -6.82 -15.17
N PHE A 63 -6.44 -8.00 -14.56
CA PHE A 63 -5.19 -8.38 -13.91
C PHE A 63 -4.09 -8.65 -14.95
N ASP A 64 -4.41 -9.30 -16.05
CA ASP A 64 -3.45 -9.56 -17.12
C ASP A 64 -2.97 -8.25 -17.76
N GLU A 65 -3.88 -7.31 -18.04
CA GLU A 65 -3.54 -5.97 -18.51
C GLU A 65 -2.65 -5.23 -17.50
N PHE A 66 -3.02 -5.26 -16.22
CA PHE A 66 -2.24 -4.65 -15.15
C PHE A 66 -0.83 -5.29 -15.05
N ARG A 67 -0.75 -6.60 -15.16
CA ARG A 67 0.51 -7.35 -15.12
C ARG A 67 1.40 -7.03 -16.32
N GLU A 68 0.84 -6.94 -17.52
CA GLU A 68 1.58 -6.55 -18.72
C GLU A 68 2.13 -5.14 -18.60
N HIS A 69 1.32 -4.21 -18.13
CA HIS A 69 1.67 -2.79 -18.03
C HIS A 69 2.63 -2.49 -16.86
N HIS A 70 2.36 -3.05 -15.69
CA HIS A 70 3.09 -2.71 -14.46
C HIS A 70 4.06 -3.79 -13.99
N GLY A 71 3.83 -5.06 -14.35
CA GLY A 71 4.58 -6.21 -13.83
C GLY A 71 6.09 -6.10 -14.02
N PRO A 72 6.61 -5.75 -15.21
CA PRO A 72 8.05 -5.61 -15.42
C PRO A 72 8.67 -4.57 -14.49
N LYS A 73 7.97 -3.47 -14.25
CA LYS A 73 8.45 -2.39 -13.37
C LYS A 73 8.33 -2.76 -11.89
N ILE A 74 7.23 -3.39 -11.49
CA ILE A 74 7.03 -3.93 -10.14
C ILE A 74 8.14 -4.94 -9.82
N GLY A 75 8.43 -5.86 -10.75
CA GLY A 75 9.53 -6.83 -10.62
C GLY A 75 10.91 -6.19 -10.55
N PHE A 76 11.14 -5.10 -11.29
CA PHE A 76 12.39 -4.31 -11.20
C PHE A 76 12.62 -3.75 -9.79
N TYR A 77 11.54 -3.36 -9.09
CA TYR A 77 11.61 -2.94 -7.68
C TYR A 77 11.71 -4.12 -6.69
N GLY A 78 11.83 -5.36 -7.17
CA GLY A 78 11.89 -6.55 -6.33
C GLY A 78 10.56 -6.92 -5.67
N ALA A 79 9.45 -6.33 -6.12
CA ALA A 79 8.12 -6.62 -5.58
C ALA A 79 7.45 -7.78 -6.33
N LYS A 80 6.64 -8.55 -5.58
CA LYS A 80 5.77 -9.61 -6.11
C LYS A 80 4.42 -8.99 -6.51
N LEU A 81 3.73 -9.59 -7.48
CA LEU A 81 2.39 -9.20 -7.90
C LEU A 81 1.43 -10.37 -7.67
N CYS A 82 0.30 -10.12 -7.00
CA CYS A 82 -0.78 -11.08 -6.84
C CYS A 82 -2.12 -10.50 -7.29
N ARG A 83 -3.12 -11.35 -7.52
CA ARG A 83 -4.50 -10.91 -7.76
C ARG A 83 -5.11 -10.41 -6.45
N GLY A 84 -5.84 -9.32 -6.52
CA GLY A 84 -6.55 -8.75 -5.38
C GLY A 84 -7.95 -9.32 -5.18
N GLY A 85 -8.67 -8.76 -4.22
CA GLY A 85 -10.05 -9.10 -3.92
C GLY A 85 -11.05 -8.45 -4.87
N GLN A 86 -12.26 -8.99 -4.89
CA GLN A 86 -13.30 -8.64 -5.86
C GLN A 86 -13.97 -7.30 -5.56
N THR A 87 -14.32 -7.04 -4.32
CA THR A 87 -15.22 -5.94 -3.95
C THR A 87 -14.58 -4.94 -3.00
N HIS A 88 -13.90 -5.42 -1.97
CA HIS A 88 -13.41 -4.58 -0.89
C HIS A 88 -11.88 -4.59 -0.77
N ARG A 89 -11.34 -3.48 -0.29
CA ARG A 89 -9.89 -3.32 -0.07
C ARG A 89 -9.31 -4.42 0.84
N TYR A 90 -10.04 -4.84 1.88
CA TYR A 90 -9.57 -5.88 2.80
C TYR A 90 -9.38 -7.24 2.12
N GLU A 91 -10.20 -7.57 1.11
CA GLU A 91 -10.05 -8.82 0.34
C GLU A 91 -8.73 -8.85 -0.44
N SER A 92 -8.30 -7.69 -0.98
CA SER A 92 -7.00 -7.57 -1.64
C SER A 92 -5.85 -7.73 -0.64
N VAL A 93 -6.01 -7.21 0.58
CA VAL A 93 -5.05 -7.45 1.66
C VAL A 93 -5.00 -8.92 2.04
N GLN A 94 -6.15 -9.56 2.18
CA GLN A 94 -6.27 -10.98 2.52
C GLN A 94 -5.63 -11.88 1.45
N ALA A 95 -5.83 -11.58 0.18
CA ALA A 95 -5.20 -12.29 -0.92
C ALA A 95 -3.66 -12.16 -0.87
N ALA A 96 -3.16 -10.95 -0.63
CA ALA A 96 -1.72 -10.73 -0.49
C ALA A 96 -1.13 -11.35 0.78
N LEU A 97 -1.89 -11.45 1.88
CA LEU A 97 -1.45 -12.13 3.10
C LEU A 97 -1.18 -13.63 2.87
N ALA A 98 -1.88 -14.26 1.95
CA ALA A 98 -1.64 -15.65 1.58
C ALA A 98 -0.29 -15.89 0.88
N GLU A 99 0.31 -14.82 0.33
CA GLU A 99 1.61 -14.84 -0.35
C GLU A 99 2.78 -14.42 0.56
N VAL A 100 2.49 -14.13 1.83
CA VAL A 100 3.51 -13.71 2.81
C VAL A 100 4.35 -14.89 3.25
N ASP A 101 5.67 -14.72 3.26
CA ASP A 101 6.61 -15.75 3.64
C ASP A 101 6.47 -16.13 5.14
N HIS A 102 6.68 -17.40 5.49
CA HIS A 102 6.45 -17.93 6.84
C HIS A 102 7.37 -17.33 7.92
N ASP A 103 8.51 -16.78 7.54
CA ASP A 103 9.45 -16.11 8.45
C ASP A 103 9.15 -14.63 8.64
N CYS A 104 8.10 -14.12 8.02
CA CYS A 104 7.62 -12.77 8.21
C CYS A 104 7.15 -12.55 9.65
N THR A 105 7.67 -11.51 10.29
CA THR A 105 7.29 -11.17 11.67
C THR A 105 6.28 -10.03 11.74
N HIS A 106 6.24 -9.17 10.73
CA HIS A 106 5.39 -7.99 10.67
C HIS A 106 4.88 -7.73 9.27
N VAL A 107 3.65 -7.26 9.16
CA VAL A 107 3.05 -6.85 7.89
C VAL A 107 2.68 -5.37 7.96
N ALA A 108 3.16 -4.58 7.01
CA ALA A 108 2.72 -3.21 6.80
C ALA A 108 1.77 -3.13 5.60
N ILE A 109 0.62 -2.48 5.78
CA ILE A 109 -0.34 -2.26 4.69
C ILE A 109 -0.25 -0.80 4.28
N HIS A 110 0.21 -0.55 3.05
CA HIS A 110 0.41 0.80 2.53
C HIS A 110 -0.47 1.07 1.31
N ASP A 111 -1.17 2.19 1.32
CA ASP A 111 -2.02 2.57 0.18
C ASP A 111 -1.17 2.94 -1.04
N ALA A 112 -1.41 2.30 -2.19
CA ALA A 112 -0.70 2.54 -3.44
C ALA A 112 -0.73 4.01 -3.92
N ALA A 113 -1.74 4.78 -3.50
CA ALA A 113 -1.91 6.18 -3.83
C ALA A 113 -1.38 7.16 -2.78
N ARG A 114 -0.48 6.74 -1.90
CA ARG A 114 0.14 7.58 -0.84
C ARG A 114 1.66 7.67 -1.00
N PRO A 115 2.17 8.31 -2.05
CA PRO A 115 3.60 8.33 -2.39
C PRO A 115 4.45 9.23 -1.48
N CYS A 116 3.83 9.99 -0.57
CA CYS A 116 4.51 10.99 0.25
C CYS A 116 4.72 10.59 1.72
N ALA A 117 4.60 9.29 2.05
CA ALA A 117 4.93 8.83 3.39
C ALA A 117 6.44 8.99 3.63
N SER A 118 6.80 9.75 4.68
CA SER A 118 8.22 9.99 4.98
C SER A 118 8.84 8.78 5.70
N GLN A 119 10.14 8.57 5.51
CA GLN A 119 10.88 7.54 6.23
C GLN A 119 10.74 7.70 7.75
N ARG A 120 10.77 8.94 8.25
CA ARG A 120 10.57 9.22 9.67
C ARG A 120 9.20 8.76 10.19
N LEU A 121 8.13 8.87 9.38
CA LEU A 121 6.81 8.36 9.77
C LEU A 121 6.85 6.83 9.85
N ILE A 122 7.44 6.19 8.86
CA ILE A 122 7.56 4.73 8.81
C ILE A 122 8.37 4.23 10.00
N ASP A 123 9.51 4.85 10.32
CA ASP A 123 10.36 4.49 11.46
C ASP A 123 9.57 4.50 12.77
N ARG A 124 8.79 5.55 13.01
CA ARG A 124 7.95 5.66 14.21
C ARG A 124 6.88 4.57 14.29
N VAL A 125 6.25 4.25 13.15
CA VAL A 125 5.23 3.17 13.09
C VAL A 125 5.88 1.82 13.37
N LEU A 126 7.03 1.54 12.77
CA LEU A 126 7.73 0.27 12.96
C LEU A 126 8.34 0.13 14.36
N GLU A 127 8.79 1.23 14.96
CA GLU A 127 9.24 1.26 16.35
C GLU A 127 8.08 0.90 17.31
N ALA A 128 6.92 1.53 17.13
CA ALA A 128 5.73 1.21 17.92
C ALA A 128 5.26 -0.23 17.72
N ALA A 129 5.35 -0.78 16.50
CA ALA A 129 4.96 -2.15 16.18
C ALA A 129 5.83 -3.21 16.88
N GLN A 130 6.98 -2.86 17.46
CA GLN A 130 7.80 -3.80 18.25
C GLN A 130 7.14 -4.16 19.61
N SER A 131 6.21 -3.35 20.09
CA SER A 131 5.55 -3.50 21.39
C SER A 131 4.03 -3.53 21.32
N HIS A 132 3.45 -3.40 20.12
CA HIS A 132 2.01 -3.38 19.91
C HIS A 132 1.61 -4.27 18.72
N ASP A 133 0.51 -5.02 18.88
CA ASP A 133 0.03 -5.96 17.84
C ASP A 133 -0.51 -5.25 16.58
N ALA A 134 -0.98 -4.02 16.72
CA ALA A 134 -1.47 -3.20 15.62
C ALA A 134 -1.16 -1.72 15.84
N VAL A 135 -0.64 -1.06 14.81
CA VAL A 135 -0.26 0.36 14.86
C VAL A 135 -0.77 1.07 13.60
N ILE A 136 -1.40 2.21 13.77
CA ILE A 136 -1.76 3.11 12.68
C ILE A 136 -1.28 4.53 12.98
N PRO A 137 -0.72 5.24 12.00
CA PRO A 137 -0.37 6.64 12.19
C PRO A 137 -1.63 7.50 12.20
N ALA A 138 -1.73 8.41 13.17
CA ALA A 138 -2.81 9.36 13.28
C ALA A 138 -2.29 10.77 13.54
N ILE A 139 -3.10 11.79 13.20
CA ILE A 139 -2.88 13.18 13.55
C ILE A 139 -4.11 13.67 14.31
N ALA A 140 -3.89 14.50 15.32
CA ALA A 140 -4.99 15.17 16.00
C ALA A 140 -5.70 16.13 15.02
N VAL A 141 -7.02 16.03 14.94
CA VAL A 141 -7.84 16.96 14.14
C VAL A 141 -8.23 18.13 15.03
N GLY A 142 -7.68 19.31 14.73
CA GLY A 142 -7.75 20.48 15.60
C GLY A 142 -9.09 21.21 15.65
N ASP A 143 -10.13 20.79 14.89
CA ASP A 143 -11.35 21.58 14.71
C ASP A 143 -12.64 20.74 14.59
N THR A 144 -12.77 19.69 15.38
CA THR A 144 -14.05 19.01 15.53
C THR A 144 -14.49 19.08 16.99
N SER A 145 -15.62 19.73 17.23
CA SER A 145 -16.38 19.69 18.49
C SER A 145 -16.92 18.29 18.81
N ASP A 146 -16.56 17.29 18.05
CA ASP A 146 -17.00 15.92 18.20
C ASP A 146 -15.84 15.04 18.72
N THR A 147 -15.90 14.76 20.00
CA THR A 147 -14.96 13.97 20.79
C THR A 147 -15.06 12.44 20.53
N SER A 148 -15.73 12.02 19.47
CA SER A 148 -15.93 10.61 19.14
C SER A 148 -14.90 10.01 18.18
N MET A 149 -13.75 10.65 17.98
CA MET A 149 -12.67 10.00 17.25
C MET A 149 -11.97 8.98 18.16
N LEU A 150 -12.05 7.73 17.73
CA LEU A 150 -11.28 6.61 18.24
C LEU A 150 -9.77 6.97 18.20
N VAL A 151 -9.26 7.42 19.33
CA VAL A 151 -7.84 7.29 19.63
C VAL A 151 -7.67 5.82 20.00
N VAL A 152 -7.04 5.04 19.13
CA VAL A 152 -6.48 3.75 19.54
C VAL A 152 -5.26 4.13 20.37
N GLU A 153 -5.46 4.30 21.67
CA GLU A 153 -4.35 4.38 22.60
C GLU A 153 -3.66 3.02 22.66
N PRO A 154 -2.34 3.02 22.86
CA PRO A 154 -1.53 1.83 22.96
C PRO A 154 -1.95 0.94 24.12
#